data_ba53d45bd150f9571c9b0d71d9f7e479
#
_entry.id   ba53d45bd150f9571c9b0d71d9f7e479
#
_cell.length_a   1.000
_cell.length_b   1.000
_cell.length_c   1.000
_cell.angle_alpha   90.00
_cell.angle_beta   90.00
_cell.angle_gamma   90.00
#
_symmetry.space_group_name_H-M   'P 1'
#
loop_
_entity.id
_entity.type
_entity.pdbx_description
1 polymer ?
#
loop_
_entity_poly.entity_id
_entity_poly.type
_entity_poly.pdbx_seq_one_letter_code
_entity_poly.pdbx_strand_id
1 'polypeptide(L)'
;VLIAPLLPSLTGRERVIIIPDDELNYLPFEALEDEKGNYFVQQFSVGYRYCTALFESGSSASKSKNILAFAPFASEGYTDSSGTKFSAIPASREEISNLTGKILADTDATKKNFLFNVNQYGIIHLATHASADNETPSRSFIAFYPSSIRSTDGFKLYAPEIYDMKLDSTDLVILSACETGAGQLIKGEGLMSLSRAFAYAGCPNIITSLWKAEDKTTAFITQRLHHYLAKGLTKDKALQSAKIDLLNDKNIDPRFKQPRYWAHLIFIGNYETDGRKNNWWIIALAIIIGSIAYLFIKKIKPGPKEPGGSFKGKHETFIGEG
;
A
#
# COMPACT_ATOMS: atom_id res chain seq x y z
N VAL A 1 -12.99 -22.97 10.80
CA VAL A 1 -14.12 -22.82 11.72
C VAL A 1 -14.47 -21.33 11.91
N LEU A 2 -13.51 -20.45 12.18
CA LEU A 2 -13.78 -19.03 12.51
C LEU A 2 -14.47 -18.26 11.35
N ILE A 3 -14.01 -18.40 10.11
CA ILE A 3 -14.53 -17.67 8.92
C ILE A 3 -15.54 -18.53 8.13
N ALA A 4 -15.55 -19.83 8.32
CA ALA A 4 -16.42 -20.71 7.52
C ALA A 4 -17.90 -20.28 7.44
N PRO A 5 -18.53 -19.78 8.52
CA PRO A 5 -19.91 -19.28 8.46
C PRO A 5 -20.09 -18.04 7.57
N LEU A 6 -19.02 -17.27 7.33
CA LEU A 6 -19.03 -16.02 6.57
C LEU A 6 -18.73 -16.22 5.08
N LEU A 7 -18.13 -17.37 4.70
CA LEU A 7 -17.72 -17.65 3.33
C LEU A 7 -18.82 -17.45 2.29
N PRO A 8 -20.09 -17.86 2.50
CA PRO A 8 -21.17 -17.61 1.54
C PRO A 8 -21.37 -16.13 1.24
N SER A 9 -21.21 -15.26 2.26
CA SER A 9 -21.35 -13.80 2.12
C SER A 9 -20.14 -13.15 1.44
N LEU A 10 -19.01 -13.85 1.37
CA LEU A 10 -17.77 -13.37 0.74
C LEU A 10 -17.68 -13.76 -0.74
N THR A 11 -18.62 -14.55 -1.25
CA THR A 11 -18.61 -14.98 -2.66
C THR A 11 -18.62 -13.78 -3.61
N GLY A 12 -17.66 -13.72 -4.53
CA GLY A 12 -17.50 -12.62 -5.48
C GLY A 12 -16.88 -11.35 -4.89
N ARG A 13 -16.43 -11.38 -3.63
CA ARG A 13 -15.67 -10.31 -3.01
C ARG A 13 -14.17 -10.57 -3.17
N GLU A 14 -13.40 -9.50 -3.30
CA GLU A 14 -11.94 -9.55 -3.37
C GLU A 14 -11.28 -8.97 -2.12
N ARG A 15 -12.05 -8.26 -1.30
CA ARG A 15 -11.57 -7.50 -0.14
C ARG A 15 -12.42 -7.77 1.09
N VAL A 16 -11.75 -7.90 2.23
CA VAL A 16 -12.38 -8.09 3.53
C VAL A 16 -11.84 -7.07 4.52
N ILE A 17 -12.72 -6.33 5.18
CA ILE A 17 -12.38 -5.45 6.30
C ILE A 17 -12.71 -6.18 7.58
N ILE A 18 -11.77 -6.22 8.50
CA ILE A 18 -11.91 -6.84 9.80
C ILE A 18 -11.82 -5.75 10.87
N ILE A 19 -12.77 -5.75 11.76
CA ILE A 19 -12.75 -4.92 12.96
C ILE A 19 -12.67 -5.89 14.13
N PRO A 20 -11.45 -6.26 14.52
CA PRO A 20 -11.25 -7.25 15.57
C PRO A 20 -11.51 -6.62 16.94
N ASP A 21 -11.90 -7.46 17.89
CA ASP A 21 -12.06 -7.09 19.28
C ASP A 21 -11.20 -8.00 20.17
N ASP A 22 -10.74 -7.47 21.29
CA ASP A 22 -9.94 -8.15 22.31
C ASP A 22 -8.76 -8.97 21.72
N GLU A 23 -8.69 -10.24 21.97
CA GLU A 23 -7.59 -11.13 21.55
C GLU A 23 -7.51 -11.32 20.03
N LEU A 24 -8.60 -11.09 19.30
CA LEU A 24 -8.63 -11.15 17.84
C LEU A 24 -7.78 -10.05 17.18
N ASN A 25 -7.41 -9.00 17.90
CA ASN A 25 -6.47 -7.98 17.42
C ASN A 25 -5.07 -8.53 17.11
N TYR A 26 -4.71 -9.68 17.68
CA TYR A 26 -3.43 -10.35 17.45
C TYR A 26 -3.50 -11.47 16.43
N LEU A 27 -4.68 -11.76 15.88
CA LEU A 27 -4.86 -12.80 14.88
C LEU A 27 -4.71 -12.22 13.48
N PRO A 28 -3.66 -12.62 12.73
CA PRO A 28 -3.57 -12.29 11.32
C PRO A 28 -4.55 -13.17 10.53
N PHE A 29 -5.72 -12.63 10.22
CA PHE A 29 -6.75 -13.38 9.51
C PHE A 29 -6.29 -13.85 8.13
N GLU A 30 -5.31 -13.18 7.55
CA GLU A 30 -4.66 -13.57 6.29
C GLU A 30 -4.05 -14.98 6.33
N ALA A 31 -3.66 -15.43 7.53
CA ALA A 31 -3.00 -16.71 7.76
C ALA A 31 -3.97 -17.87 8.03
N LEU A 32 -5.27 -17.60 8.07
CA LEU A 32 -6.27 -18.66 8.22
C LEU A 32 -6.30 -19.53 6.96
N GLU A 33 -6.38 -20.83 7.15
CA GLU A 33 -6.38 -21.82 6.08
C GLU A 33 -7.80 -22.36 5.82
N ASP A 34 -8.08 -22.64 4.56
CA ASP A 34 -9.26 -23.43 4.16
C ASP A 34 -8.98 -24.95 4.30
N GLU A 35 -9.98 -25.78 4.04
CA GLU A 35 -9.87 -27.24 4.10
C GLU A 35 -8.85 -27.82 3.09
N LYS A 36 -8.43 -27.05 2.11
CA LYS A 36 -7.44 -27.43 1.10
C LYS A 36 -6.05 -26.95 1.42
N GLY A 37 -5.86 -26.23 2.54
CA GLY A 37 -4.59 -25.66 2.94
C GLY A 37 -4.23 -24.35 2.22
N ASN A 38 -5.21 -23.67 1.60
CA ASN A 38 -4.96 -22.34 1.03
C ASN A 38 -5.14 -21.28 2.11
N TYR A 39 -4.21 -20.34 2.19
CA TYR A 39 -4.32 -19.20 3.08
C TYR A 39 -5.37 -18.20 2.61
N PHE A 40 -6.03 -17.55 3.55
CA PHE A 40 -7.05 -16.55 3.28
C PHE A 40 -6.52 -15.38 2.42
N VAL A 41 -5.25 -14.99 2.60
CA VAL A 41 -4.57 -13.97 1.78
C VAL A 41 -4.54 -14.31 0.29
N GLN A 42 -4.57 -15.59 -0.08
CA GLN A 42 -4.54 -16.00 -1.49
C GLN A 42 -5.86 -15.70 -2.21
N GLN A 43 -6.96 -15.56 -1.46
CA GLN A 43 -8.28 -15.28 -2.01
C GLN A 43 -8.70 -13.82 -1.79
N PHE A 44 -8.36 -13.24 -0.63
CA PHE A 44 -8.84 -11.93 -0.21
C PHE A 44 -7.70 -10.99 0.17
N SER A 45 -7.83 -9.73 -0.24
CA SER A 45 -7.08 -8.65 0.36
C SER A 45 -7.71 -8.31 1.71
N VAL A 46 -6.93 -8.38 2.78
CA VAL A 46 -7.40 -8.17 4.15
C VAL A 46 -6.90 -6.83 4.67
N GLY A 47 -7.81 -6.05 5.23
CA GLY A 47 -7.47 -4.84 5.96
C GLY A 47 -8.18 -4.80 7.30
N TYR A 48 -7.61 -4.03 8.20
CA TYR A 48 -8.10 -3.89 9.56
C TYR A 48 -8.55 -2.46 9.82
N ARG A 49 -9.51 -2.30 10.75
CA ARG A 49 -9.93 -1.01 11.28
C ARG A 49 -10.08 -1.08 12.78
N TYR A 50 -9.84 0.04 13.46
CA TYR A 50 -10.06 0.16 14.90
C TYR A 50 -11.54 0.27 15.26
N CYS A 51 -12.31 0.93 14.40
CA CYS A 51 -13.76 1.06 14.52
C CYS A 51 -14.36 1.49 13.18
N THR A 52 -15.69 1.52 13.09
CA THR A 52 -16.38 1.93 11.85
C THR A 52 -16.27 3.42 11.56
N ALA A 53 -16.11 4.27 12.58
CA ALA A 53 -16.23 5.73 12.46
C ALA A 53 -14.91 6.48 12.20
N LEU A 54 -13.75 5.93 12.58
CA LEU A 54 -12.47 6.67 12.63
C LEU A 54 -11.92 7.06 11.26
N PHE A 55 -12.43 6.51 10.16
CA PHE A 55 -11.86 6.67 8.82
C PHE A 55 -12.84 7.15 7.75
N GLU A 56 -14.06 7.53 8.13
CA GLU A 56 -15.04 8.06 7.17
C GLU A 56 -14.72 9.49 6.69
N SER A 57 -13.82 10.19 7.37
CA SER A 57 -13.51 11.60 7.12
C SER A 57 -12.29 11.85 6.24
N GLY A 58 -11.67 10.83 5.69
CA GLY A 58 -10.45 10.97 4.88
C GLY A 58 -10.74 11.48 3.47
N SER A 59 -10.54 12.77 3.26
CA SER A 59 -10.47 13.39 1.93
C SER A 59 -9.54 12.59 1.01
N SER A 60 -10.08 12.11 -0.10
CA SER A 60 -9.38 11.50 -1.23
C SER A 60 -8.56 12.53 -2.04
N ALA A 61 -7.91 13.47 -1.39
CA ALA A 61 -6.92 14.29 -2.07
C ALA A 61 -5.74 13.39 -2.44
N SER A 62 -5.35 13.39 -3.70
CA SER A 62 -4.15 12.67 -4.17
C SER A 62 -2.93 13.18 -3.40
N LYS A 63 -2.59 12.47 -2.33
CA LYS A 63 -1.43 12.81 -1.51
C LYS A 63 -0.14 12.49 -2.30
N SER A 64 0.94 13.15 -1.95
CA SER A 64 2.25 12.93 -2.59
C SER A 64 2.64 11.44 -2.51
N LYS A 65 3.26 10.93 -3.57
CA LYS A 65 3.85 9.58 -3.59
C LYS A 65 5.33 9.58 -3.22
N ASN A 66 5.87 10.72 -2.81
CA ASN A 66 7.27 10.83 -2.38
C ASN A 66 7.49 10.03 -1.10
N ILE A 67 8.59 9.29 -1.06
CA ILE A 67 8.93 8.39 0.05
C ILE A 67 9.99 9.03 0.93
N LEU A 68 9.79 8.94 2.23
CA LEU A 68 10.77 9.21 3.27
C LEU A 68 11.05 7.91 4.01
N ALA A 69 12.26 7.40 3.95
CA ALA A 69 12.62 6.12 4.54
C ALA A 69 13.75 6.24 5.56
N PHE A 70 13.63 5.50 6.66
CA PHE A 70 14.60 5.47 7.77
C PHE A 70 15.01 4.05 8.10
N ALA A 71 16.33 3.80 8.20
CA ALA A 71 16.93 2.57 8.72
C ALA A 71 18.05 2.92 9.73
N PRO A 72 17.70 3.33 10.96
CA PRO A 72 18.67 3.85 11.94
C PRO A 72 19.75 2.84 12.35
N PHE A 73 19.44 1.55 12.31
CA PHE A 73 20.32 0.48 12.79
C PHE A 73 20.72 -0.48 11.66
N ALA A 74 20.88 0.04 10.45
CA ALA A 74 21.17 -0.78 9.28
C ALA A 74 22.55 -1.44 9.30
N SER A 75 23.56 -0.77 9.87
CA SER A 75 24.93 -1.28 9.94
C SER A 75 25.34 -1.64 11.35
N GLU A 76 24.98 -0.83 12.33
CA GLU A 76 25.45 -0.97 13.71
C GLU A 76 24.30 -0.87 14.71
N GLY A 77 24.44 -1.61 15.81
CA GLY A 77 23.55 -1.50 16.96
C GLY A 77 23.98 -0.37 17.90
N TYR A 78 23.17 -0.10 18.89
CA TYR A 78 23.42 0.88 19.93
C TYR A 78 23.00 0.34 21.30
N THR A 79 23.75 0.69 22.35
CA THR A 79 23.34 0.42 23.73
C THR A 79 23.16 1.77 24.43
N ASP A 80 21.95 2.01 24.94
CA ASP A 80 21.65 3.26 25.63
C ASP A 80 22.25 3.30 27.06
N SER A 81 22.16 4.45 27.71
CA SER A 81 22.68 4.65 29.07
C SER A 81 21.97 3.82 30.13
N SER A 82 20.79 3.29 29.85
CA SER A 82 20.09 2.35 30.73
C SER A 82 20.56 0.89 30.58
N GLY A 83 21.44 0.63 29.58
CA GLY A 83 21.88 -0.71 29.23
C GLY A 83 20.95 -1.42 28.23
N THR A 84 19.92 -0.76 27.71
CA THR A 84 19.05 -1.31 26.69
C THR A 84 19.78 -1.42 25.36
N LYS A 85 19.81 -2.62 24.79
CA LYS A 85 20.52 -2.92 23.55
C LYS A 85 19.58 -2.88 22.36
N PHE A 86 19.89 -2.04 21.38
CA PHE A 86 19.31 -2.00 20.04
C PHE A 86 20.28 -2.69 19.09
N SER A 87 19.94 -3.89 18.63
CA SER A 87 20.81 -4.67 17.74
C SER A 87 20.83 -4.08 16.35
N ALA A 88 21.88 -4.35 15.56
CA ALA A 88 21.85 -4.05 14.15
C ALA A 88 20.74 -4.82 13.44
N ILE A 89 20.11 -4.19 12.43
CA ILE A 89 19.09 -4.76 11.54
C ILE A 89 19.58 -4.62 10.09
N PRO A 90 20.53 -5.47 9.63
CA PRO A 90 21.14 -5.29 8.30
C PRO A 90 20.12 -5.34 7.16
N ALA A 91 19.07 -6.17 7.26
CA ALA A 91 18.02 -6.25 6.26
C ALA A 91 17.20 -4.97 6.13
N SER A 92 17.18 -4.09 7.13
CA SER A 92 16.51 -2.78 7.03
C SER A 92 17.12 -1.88 5.95
N ARG A 93 18.43 -2.04 5.66
CA ARG A 93 19.08 -1.38 4.53
C ARG A 93 18.53 -1.89 3.21
N GLU A 94 18.34 -3.21 3.10
CA GLU A 94 17.78 -3.83 1.90
C GLU A 94 16.33 -3.36 1.66
N GLU A 95 15.54 -3.22 2.73
CA GLU A 95 14.15 -2.73 2.65
C GLU A 95 14.04 -1.38 1.95
N ILE A 96 14.99 -0.47 2.20
CA ILE A 96 14.91 0.93 1.76
C ILE A 96 15.83 1.26 0.58
N SER A 97 16.79 0.39 0.22
CA SER A 97 17.87 0.70 -0.76
C SER A 97 17.38 1.02 -2.17
N ASN A 98 16.27 0.40 -2.61
CA ASN A 98 15.75 0.55 -3.97
C ASN A 98 14.58 1.55 -4.07
N LEU A 99 14.35 2.34 -3.02
CA LEU A 99 13.26 3.30 -3.00
C LEU A 99 13.65 4.61 -3.71
N THR A 100 12.70 5.19 -4.42
CA THR A 100 12.87 6.54 -4.98
C THR A 100 12.33 7.55 -3.99
N GLY A 101 13.22 8.29 -3.32
CA GLY A 101 12.83 9.26 -2.29
C GLY A 101 14.01 9.70 -1.44
N LYS A 102 13.73 10.26 -0.27
CA LYS A 102 14.74 10.60 0.72
C LYS A 102 14.96 9.40 1.65
N ILE A 103 16.17 8.88 1.60
CA ILE A 103 16.59 7.70 2.37
C ILE A 103 17.63 8.13 3.39
N LEU A 104 17.41 7.80 4.64
CA LEU A 104 18.29 8.09 5.76
C LEU A 104 18.58 6.77 6.51
N ALA A 105 19.86 6.46 6.66
CA ALA A 105 20.30 5.25 7.33
C ALA A 105 21.38 5.57 8.39
N ASP A 106 21.52 4.68 9.35
CA ASP A 106 22.52 4.77 10.43
C ASP A 106 22.53 6.15 11.08
N THR A 107 23.67 6.81 11.17
CA THR A 107 23.87 8.13 11.84
C THR A 107 23.02 9.27 11.28
N ASP A 108 22.56 9.17 10.04
CA ASP A 108 21.68 10.17 9.42
C ASP A 108 20.20 9.95 9.78
N ALA A 109 19.86 8.74 10.19
CA ALA A 109 18.48 8.37 10.54
C ALA A 109 18.13 8.77 11.98
N THR A 110 18.27 10.04 12.31
CA THR A 110 18.00 10.59 13.63
C THR A 110 16.55 11.05 13.80
N LYS A 111 16.06 11.08 15.05
CA LYS A 111 14.75 11.65 15.40
C LYS A 111 14.61 13.10 14.91
N LYS A 112 15.66 13.91 15.02
CA LYS A 112 15.68 15.29 14.53
C LYS A 112 15.42 15.35 13.02
N ASN A 113 16.11 14.50 12.24
CA ASN A 113 15.92 14.45 10.79
C ASN A 113 14.52 13.94 10.42
N PHE A 114 13.95 13.02 11.20
CA PHE A 114 12.58 12.57 11.02
C PHE A 114 11.59 13.73 11.21
N LEU A 115 11.61 14.39 12.35
CA LEU A 115 10.70 15.50 12.67
C LEU A 115 10.82 16.67 11.67
N PHE A 116 12.03 16.94 11.17
CA PHE A 116 12.24 17.99 10.16
C PHE A 116 11.62 17.68 8.80
N ASN A 117 11.57 16.42 8.41
CA ASN A 117 11.16 16.02 7.05
C ASN A 117 9.72 15.47 6.97
N VAL A 118 9.21 14.89 8.04
CA VAL A 118 8.00 14.02 8.02
C VAL A 118 6.79 14.63 7.34
N ASN A 119 6.54 15.92 7.51
CA ASN A 119 5.37 16.63 6.97
C ASN A 119 5.42 16.88 5.45
N GLN A 120 6.51 16.52 4.77
CA GLN A 120 6.73 16.81 3.35
C GLN A 120 6.51 15.58 2.46
N TYR A 121 6.24 14.41 3.07
CA TYR A 121 6.20 13.13 2.35
C TYR A 121 4.87 12.42 2.52
N GLY A 122 4.43 11.83 1.42
CA GLY A 122 3.18 11.06 1.40
C GLY A 122 3.33 9.64 1.90
N ILE A 123 4.52 9.06 1.77
CA ILE A 123 4.82 7.71 2.28
C ILE A 123 6.00 7.79 3.22
N ILE A 124 5.84 7.27 4.43
CA ILE A 124 6.89 7.16 5.44
C ILE A 124 7.17 5.68 5.67
N HIS A 125 8.44 5.28 5.55
CA HIS A 125 8.87 3.92 5.86
C HIS A 125 9.90 3.93 6.99
N LEU A 126 9.58 3.30 8.10
CA LEU A 126 10.41 3.18 9.30
C LEU A 126 10.83 1.72 9.49
N ALA A 127 12.03 1.37 9.04
CA ALA A 127 12.66 0.06 9.21
C ALA A 127 13.61 0.10 10.42
N THR A 128 13.07 -0.05 11.63
CA THR A 128 13.79 0.22 12.87
C THR A 128 13.27 -0.60 14.04
N HIS A 129 13.79 -0.34 15.25
CA HIS A 129 13.24 -0.88 16.49
C HIS A 129 12.04 -0.05 16.97
N ALA A 130 11.02 -0.73 17.47
CA ALA A 130 9.94 -0.12 18.23
C ALA A 130 9.65 -0.96 19.46
N SER A 131 9.27 -0.33 20.53
CA SER A 131 8.83 -0.99 21.75
C SER A 131 7.38 -0.59 22.03
N ALA A 132 6.55 -1.60 22.26
CA ALA A 132 5.17 -1.43 22.68
C ALA A 132 5.05 -1.74 24.16
N ASP A 133 4.60 -0.78 24.95
CA ASP A 133 4.30 -0.95 26.37
C ASP A 133 2.78 -1.10 26.54
N ASN A 134 2.35 -2.32 26.90
CA ASN A 134 0.93 -2.64 27.03
C ASN A 134 0.33 -2.14 28.36
N GLU A 135 1.15 -1.96 29.38
CA GLU A 135 0.70 -1.46 30.69
C GLU A 135 0.61 0.08 30.68
N THR A 136 1.56 0.71 29.99
CA THR A 136 1.63 2.16 29.90
C THR A 136 1.85 2.56 28.44
N PRO A 137 0.77 2.62 27.61
CA PRO A 137 0.88 2.88 26.17
C PRO A 137 1.65 4.16 25.79
N SER A 138 1.67 5.16 26.67
CA SER A 138 2.46 6.39 26.50
C SER A 138 3.98 6.16 26.52
N ARG A 139 4.44 5.02 26.99
CA ARG A 139 5.85 4.61 26.97
C ARG A 139 6.24 3.86 25.71
N SER A 140 5.28 3.52 24.87
CA SER A 140 5.57 2.95 23.55
C SER A 140 6.37 3.93 22.71
N PHE A 141 7.40 3.47 22.01
CA PHE A 141 8.28 4.33 21.24
C PHE A 141 8.81 3.67 19.97
N ILE A 142 9.31 4.51 19.07
CA ILE A 142 10.09 4.15 17.89
C ILE A 142 11.51 4.68 18.11
N ALA A 143 12.53 3.84 17.85
CA ALA A 143 13.93 4.22 18.03
C ALA A 143 14.53 4.76 16.72
N PHE A 144 15.30 5.84 16.85
CA PHE A 144 16.13 6.42 15.80
C PHE A 144 17.61 6.29 16.19
N TYR A 145 18.51 6.62 15.27
CA TYR A 145 19.92 6.66 15.64
C TYR A 145 20.21 7.86 16.58
N PRO A 146 20.95 7.68 17.68
CA PRO A 146 21.22 8.77 18.59
C PRO A 146 22.08 9.85 17.94
N SER A 147 21.68 11.11 18.09
CA SER A 147 22.43 12.27 17.57
C SER A 147 23.68 12.61 18.40
N SER A 148 23.78 12.09 19.64
CA SER A 148 24.96 12.17 20.49
C SER A 148 24.99 11.00 21.47
N ILE A 149 26.21 10.55 21.83
CA ILE A 149 26.45 9.43 22.75
C ILE A 149 25.89 9.71 24.17
N ARG A 150 25.62 10.97 24.50
CA ARG A 150 25.12 11.40 25.82
C ARG A 150 23.61 11.62 25.89
N SER A 151 22.87 11.40 24.81
CA SER A 151 21.42 11.58 24.79
C SER A 151 20.72 10.36 25.36
N THR A 152 20.14 10.46 26.57
CA THR A 152 19.44 9.36 27.23
C THR A 152 18.14 8.96 26.54
N ASP A 153 17.33 9.95 26.06
CA ASP A 153 16.00 9.73 25.45
C ASP A 153 15.78 10.46 24.13
N GLY A 154 16.74 11.27 23.71
CA GLY A 154 16.58 12.12 22.49
C GLY A 154 16.49 11.36 21.17
N PHE A 155 16.66 10.02 21.17
CA PHE A 155 16.56 9.18 19.99
C PHE A 155 15.26 8.35 19.94
N LYS A 156 14.48 8.33 21.04
CA LYS A 156 13.18 7.64 21.10
C LYS A 156 12.06 8.63 20.77
N LEU A 157 11.19 8.26 19.87
CA LEU A 157 9.96 8.99 19.55
C LEU A 157 8.81 8.28 20.24
N TYR A 158 8.28 8.85 21.30
CA TYR A 158 7.22 8.26 22.10
C TYR A 158 5.83 8.47 21.48
N ALA A 159 4.91 7.58 21.80
CA ALA A 159 3.53 7.67 21.31
C ALA A 159 2.87 9.05 21.54
N PRO A 160 2.99 9.72 22.71
CA PRO A 160 2.44 11.06 22.91
C PRO A 160 3.00 12.10 21.93
N GLU A 161 4.28 12.02 21.58
CA GLU A 161 4.88 12.93 20.61
C GLU A 161 4.31 12.71 19.19
N ILE A 162 3.97 11.44 18.86
CA ILE A 162 3.34 11.12 17.56
C ILE A 162 1.92 11.68 17.54
N TYR A 163 1.15 11.58 18.65
CA TYR A 163 -0.20 12.17 18.74
C TYR A 163 -0.21 13.68 18.48
N ASP A 164 0.84 14.38 18.87
CA ASP A 164 0.95 15.83 18.69
C ASP A 164 1.42 16.24 17.29
N MET A 165 1.77 15.29 16.42
CA MET A 165 2.19 15.57 15.05
C MET A 165 1.00 15.89 14.14
N LYS A 166 1.28 16.54 13.01
CA LYS A 166 0.30 16.79 11.93
C LYS A 166 0.78 16.11 10.67
N LEU A 167 0.17 14.96 10.36
CA LEU A 167 0.54 14.12 9.21
C LEU A 167 -0.50 14.20 8.08
N ASP A 168 -1.15 15.35 7.91
CA ASP A 168 -2.20 15.54 6.90
C ASP A 168 -1.70 15.29 5.46
N SER A 169 -0.40 15.49 5.21
CA SER A 169 0.22 15.19 3.90
C SER A 169 0.58 13.72 3.73
N THR A 170 0.67 12.96 4.82
CA THR A 170 1.07 11.55 4.80
C THR A 170 -0.13 10.67 4.49
N ASP A 171 0.03 9.81 3.49
CA ASP A 171 -0.98 8.88 3.04
C ASP A 171 -0.76 7.46 3.57
N LEU A 172 0.51 7.10 3.81
CA LEU A 172 0.88 5.78 4.29
C LEU A 172 2.09 5.85 5.22
N VAL A 173 1.97 5.22 6.39
CA VAL A 173 3.11 4.87 7.24
C VAL A 173 3.34 3.37 7.16
N ILE A 174 4.56 2.95 6.86
CA ILE A 174 5.03 1.57 6.93
C ILE A 174 5.94 1.47 8.13
N LEU A 175 5.50 0.78 9.16
CA LEU A 175 6.24 0.53 10.39
C LEU A 175 6.74 -0.92 10.37
N SER A 176 7.87 -1.12 9.72
CA SER A 176 8.61 -2.38 9.70
C SER A 176 9.50 -2.47 10.93
N ALA A 177 8.88 -2.32 12.10
CA ALA A 177 9.57 -2.25 13.37
C ALA A 177 8.89 -3.18 14.35
N CYS A 178 9.62 -4.12 14.90
CA CYS A 178 9.10 -4.99 15.94
C CYS A 178 10.17 -5.36 16.94
N GLU A 179 10.04 -4.81 18.10
CA GLU A 179 10.49 -5.44 19.31
C GLU A 179 9.31 -5.50 20.28
N THR A 180 8.50 -6.53 20.13
CA THR A 180 7.73 -6.97 21.28
C THR A 180 8.75 -7.54 22.23
N GLY A 181 9.00 -6.86 23.33
CA GLY A 181 9.83 -7.34 24.41
C GLY A 181 9.51 -8.79 24.69
N ALA A 182 10.56 -9.58 24.90
CA ALA A 182 10.50 -11.02 25.07
C ALA A 182 9.31 -11.47 25.95
N GLY A 183 8.39 -12.23 25.35
CA GLY A 183 7.86 -13.34 26.08
C GLY A 183 6.56 -13.20 26.83
N GLN A 184 5.64 -12.32 26.55
CA GLN A 184 4.23 -12.54 26.94
C GLN A 184 3.29 -11.81 25.99
N LEU A 185 2.32 -12.56 25.42
CA LEU A 185 1.06 -12.03 24.89
C LEU A 185 0.31 -11.39 26.06
N ILE A 186 0.65 -10.15 26.38
CA ILE A 186 -0.08 -9.40 27.40
C ILE A 186 -1.22 -8.70 26.66
N LYS A 187 -2.44 -8.92 27.11
CA LYS A 187 -3.66 -8.23 26.69
C LYS A 187 -3.37 -6.73 26.64
N GLY A 188 -3.35 -6.16 25.46
CA GLY A 188 -3.13 -4.74 25.44
C GLY A 188 -2.92 -4.11 24.05
N GLU A 189 -2.95 -2.84 24.03
CA GLU A 189 -3.03 -1.98 22.84
C GLU A 189 -1.66 -1.54 22.32
N GLY A 190 -0.55 -2.11 22.78
CA GLY A 190 0.80 -1.56 22.60
C GLY A 190 1.23 -1.26 21.17
N LEU A 191 1.31 -2.24 20.26
CA LEU A 191 1.57 -1.97 18.83
C LEU A 191 0.43 -1.22 18.17
N MET A 192 -0.80 -1.53 18.58
CA MET A 192 -1.97 -0.77 18.16
C MET A 192 -1.92 0.67 18.68
N SER A 193 -1.22 0.96 19.79
CA SER A 193 -1.08 2.33 20.30
C SER A 193 -0.21 3.20 19.39
N LEU A 194 0.93 2.69 18.87
CA LEU A 194 1.75 3.42 17.91
C LEU A 194 1.00 3.65 16.58
N SER A 195 0.33 2.62 16.08
CA SER A 195 -0.48 2.75 14.86
C SER A 195 -1.64 3.75 15.05
N ARG A 196 -2.32 3.70 16.21
CA ARG A 196 -3.36 4.68 16.56
C ARG A 196 -2.79 6.09 16.65
N ALA A 197 -1.57 6.26 17.23
CA ALA A 197 -0.94 7.57 17.31
C ALA A 197 -0.74 8.19 15.91
N PHE A 198 -0.25 7.41 14.94
CA PHE A 198 -0.14 7.87 13.56
C PHE A 198 -1.50 8.18 12.91
N ALA A 199 -2.52 7.36 13.18
CA ALA A 199 -3.87 7.63 12.71
C ALA A 199 -4.44 8.93 13.27
N TYR A 200 -4.28 9.19 14.55
CA TYR A 200 -4.66 10.44 15.20
C TYR A 200 -3.89 11.65 14.66
N ALA A 201 -2.60 11.46 14.36
CA ALA A 201 -1.77 12.50 13.75
C ALA A 201 -2.21 12.86 12.31
N GLY A 202 -3.18 12.14 11.72
CA GLY A 202 -3.75 12.43 10.41
C GLY A 202 -3.33 11.48 9.29
N CYS A 203 -2.55 10.41 9.57
CA CYS A 203 -2.20 9.40 8.57
C CYS A 203 -3.32 8.34 8.46
N PRO A 204 -4.02 8.23 7.32
CA PRO A 204 -5.19 7.36 7.21
C PRO A 204 -4.85 5.87 7.02
N ASN A 205 -3.61 5.55 6.65
CA ASN A 205 -3.23 4.19 6.28
C ASN A 205 -1.91 3.82 6.91
N ILE A 206 -1.87 2.64 7.54
CA ILE A 206 -0.69 2.16 8.25
C ILE A 206 -0.47 0.70 7.89
N ILE A 207 0.76 0.34 7.56
CA ILE A 207 1.20 -1.05 7.52
C ILE A 207 2.11 -1.24 8.72
N THR A 208 1.77 -2.18 9.58
CA THR A 208 2.50 -2.42 10.83
C THR A 208 2.68 -3.92 11.06
N SER A 209 3.57 -4.25 11.96
CA SER A 209 3.91 -5.61 12.32
C SER A 209 3.24 -6.01 13.63
N LEU A 210 2.65 -7.20 13.69
CA LEU A 210 2.03 -7.73 14.92
C LEU A 210 3.04 -8.35 15.88
N TRP A 211 4.17 -8.88 15.35
CA TRP A 211 5.25 -9.49 16.12
C TRP A 211 6.58 -9.34 15.39
N LYS A 212 7.67 -9.61 16.10
CA LYS A 212 9.01 -9.65 15.50
C LYS A 212 9.10 -10.84 14.55
N ALA A 213 9.30 -10.59 13.28
CA ALA A 213 9.56 -11.60 12.28
C ALA A 213 11.05 -11.65 11.90
N GLU A 214 11.36 -12.52 10.98
CA GLU A 214 12.71 -12.65 10.44
C GLU A 214 12.97 -11.49 9.45
N ASP A 215 14.09 -10.80 9.61
CA ASP A 215 14.41 -9.57 8.90
C ASP A 215 14.40 -9.72 7.38
N LYS A 216 14.89 -10.85 6.84
CA LYS A 216 14.96 -11.07 5.38
C LYS A 216 13.60 -11.26 4.74
N THR A 217 12.68 -11.96 5.39
CA THR A 217 11.31 -12.12 4.87
C THR A 217 10.55 -10.82 4.94
N THR A 218 10.76 -10.02 5.98
CA THR A 218 10.22 -8.68 6.11
C THR A 218 10.74 -7.77 4.99
N ALA A 219 12.06 -7.77 4.75
CA ALA A 219 12.67 -7.01 3.66
C ALA A 219 12.13 -7.42 2.28
N PHE A 220 11.97 -8.73 2.03
CA PHE A 220 11.37 -9.21 0.79
C PHE A 220 9.95 -8.66 0.61
N ILE A 221 9.09 -8.79 1.62
CA ILE A 221 7.69 -8.34 1.53
C ILE A 221 7.62 -6.82 1.33
N THR A 222 8.41 -6.03 2.07
CA THR A 222 8.38 -4.57 1.96
C THR A 222 8.93 -4.06 0.64
N GLN A 223 9.96 -4.68 0.07
CA GLN A 223 10.43 -4.39 -1.28
C GLN A 223 9.35 -4.67 -2.33
N ARG A 224 8.67 -5.83 -2.23
CA ARG A 224 7.57 -6.17 -3.14
C ARG A 224 6.37 -5.26 -2.96
N LEU A 225 6.05 -4.87 -1.73
CA LEU A 225 5.02 -3.88 -1.41
C LEU A 225 5.30 -2.55 -2.14
N HIS A 226 6.49 -1.98 -1.99
CA HIS A 226 6.86 -0.74 -2.68
C HIS A 226 6.82 -0.88 -4.20
N HIS A 227 7.24 -2.01 -4.75
CA HIS A 227 7.13 -2.30 -6.17
C HIS A 227 5.68 -2.25 -6.66
N TYR A 228 4.74 -2.83 -5.92
CA TYR A 228 3.33 -2.82 -6.28
C TYR A 228 2.67 -1.45 -6.06
N LEU A 229 3.06 -0.71 -5.02
CA LEU A 229 2.62 0.67 -4.82
C LEU A 229 3.08 1.58 -5.97
N ALA A 230 4.32 1.41 -6.45
CA ALA A 230 4.84 2.13 -7.61
C ALA A 230 4.08 1.80 -8.90
N LYS A 231 3.58 0.56 -9.04
CA LYS A 231 2.71 0.14 -10.15
C LYS A 231 1.28 0.67 -10.03
N GLY A 232 0.94 1.35 -8.94
CA GLY A 232 -0.38 1.95 -8.73
C GLY A 232 -1.42 1.01 -8.14
N LEU A 233 -1.03 -0.13 -7.56
CA LEU A 233 -1.95 -0.95 -6.79
C LEU A 233 -2.35 -0.20 -5.52
N THR A 234 -3.57 -0.46 -5.04
CA THR A 234 -4.01 0.01 -3.73
C THR A 234 -3.20 -0.66 -2.62
N LYS A 235 -3.08 0.00 -1.47
CA LYS A 235 -2.17 -0.42 -0.38
C LYS A 235 -2.43 -1.83 0.13
N ASP A 236 -3.70 -2.17 0.28
CA ASP A 236 -4.17 -3.50 0.65
C ASP A 236 -3.80 -4.57 -0.39
N LYS A 237 -4.04 -4.29 -1.68
CA LYS A 237 -3.69 -5.21 -2.77
C LYS A 237 -2.18 -5.30 -2.99
N ALA A 238 -1.46 -4.22 -2.77
CA ALA A 238 -0.01 -4.22 -2.85
C ALA A 238 0.62 -5.12 -1.77
N LEU A 239 0.12 -5.04 -0.52
CA LEU A 239 0.57 -5.92 0.56
C LEU A 239 0.17 -7.38 0.32
N GLN A 240 -1.07 -7.64 -0.12
CA GLN A 240 -1.52 -8.98 -0.52
C GLN A 240 -0.60 -9.58 -1.58
N SER A 241 -0.35 -8.84 -2.67
CA SER A 241 0.50 -9.30 -3.76
C SER A 241 1.94 -9.59 -3.31
N ALA A 242 2.48 -8.75 -2.43
CA ALA A 242 3.81 -8.96 -1.85
C ALA A 242 3.91 -10.26 -1.05
N LYS A 243 2.89 -10.57 -0.24
CA LYS A 243 2.81 -11.83 0.52
C LYS A 243 2.64 -13.05 -0.40
N ILE A 244 1.80 -12.93 -1.43
CA ILE A 244 1.60 -13.99 -2.43
C ILE A 244 2.90 -14.26 -3.20
N ASP A 245 3.68 -13.24 -3.54
CA ASP A 245 4.98 -13.41 -4.18
C ASP A 245 5.92 -14.26 -3.30
N LEU A 246 5.99 -13.97 -1.99
CA LEU A 246 6.80 -14.76 -1.06
C LEU A 246 6.35 -16.22 -1.01
N LEU A 247 5.04 -16.45 -0.93
CA LEU A 247 4.48 -17.80 -0.86
C LEU A 247 4.75 -18.61 -2.14
N ASN A 248 4.76 -17.95 -3.30
CA ASN A 248 4.92 -18.58 -4.61
C ASN A 248 6.38 -18.66 -5.10
N ASP A 249 7.30 -17.89 -4.51
CA ASP A 249 8.69 -17.88 -4.94
C ASP A 249 9.37 -19.23 -4.63
N LYS A 250 9.84 -19.90 -5.69
CA LYS A 250 10.48 -21.22 -5.60
C LYS A 250 11.88 -21.17 -5.00
N ASN A 251 12.50 -20.00 -4.96
CA ASN A 251 13.84 -19.80 -4.42
C ASN A 251 13.82 -19.57 -2.90
N ILE A 252 12.65 -19.29 -2.32
CA ILE A 252 12.50 -19.12 -0.89
C ILE A 252 12.32 -20.50 -0.24
N ASP A 253 13.16 -20.76 0.78
CA ASP A 253 13.07 -21.98 1.59
C ASP A 253 11.64 -22.14 2.14
N PRO A 254 11.02 -23.32 1.98
CA PRO A 254 9.65 -23.58 2.47
C PRO A 254 9.43 -23.24 3.95
N ARG A 255 10.46 -23.28 4.78
CA ARG A 255 10.37 -22.89 6.19
C ARG A 255 9.95 -21.43 6.36
N PHE A 256 10.40 -20.54 5.47
CA PHE A 256 10.06 -19.13 5.51
C PHE A 256 8.67 -18.80 4.91
N LYS A 257 7.96 -19.81 4.38
CA LYS A 257 6.57 -19.69 3.91
C LYS A 257 5.53 -19.96 5.00
N GLN A 258 5.98 -20.30 6.21
CA GLN A 258 5.07 -20.44 7.36
C GLN A 258 4.53 -19.07 7.79
N PRO A 259 3.28 -18.97 8.28
CA PRO A 259 2.64 -17.71 8.64
C PRO A 259 3.45 -16.79 9.57
N ARG A 260 4.21 -17.37 10.50
CA ARG A 260 5.06 -16.60 11.43
C ARG A 260 6.07 -15.68 10.73
N TYR A 261 6.40 -15.95 9.46
CA TYR A 261 7.41 -15.19 8.71
C TYR A 261 6.81 -14.14 7.75
N TRP A 262 5.52 -14.16 7.47
CA TRP A 262 4.90 -13.25 6.51
C TRP A 262 3.59 -12.63 6.98
N ALA A 263 2.87 -13.28 7.90
CA ALA A 263 1.56 -12.82 8.33
C ALA A 263 1.62 -11.70 9.40
N HIS A 264 2.81 -11.35 9.87
CA HIS A 264 3.02 -10.29 10.85
C HIS A 264 2.68 -8.90 10.32
N LEU A 265 2.95 -8.63 9.05
CA LEU A 265 2.62 -7.33 8.45
C LEU A 265 1.12 -7.26 8.12
N ILE A 266 0.42 -6.31 8.71
CA ILE A 266 -1.00 -6.08 8.47
C ILE A 266 -1.25 -4.66 7.96
N PHE A 267 -2.30 -4.49 7.18
CA PHE A 267 -2.76 -3.19 6.70
C PHE A 267 -3.93 -2.70 7.57
N ILE A 268 -3.78 -1.52 8.16
CA ILE A 268 -4.80 -0.83 8.94
C ILE A 268 -5.15 0.46 8.18
N GLY A 269 -6.40 0.63 7.77
CA GLY A 269 -6.75 1.85 7.05
C GLY A 269 -8.01 1.76 6.21
N ASN A 270 -8.15 2.73 5.30
CA ASN A 270 -9.24 2.82 4.38
C ASN A 270 -8.91 2.09 3.08
N TYR A 271 -9.89 1.33 2.56
CA TYR A 271 -9.78 0.85 1.21
C TYR A 271 -9.95 2.00 0.22
N GLU A 272 -8.95 2.17 -0.61
CA GLU A 272 -9.12 2.97 -1.81
C GLU A 272 -10.03 2.19 -2.76
N THR A 273 -11.03 2.87 -3.30
CA THR A 273 -11.71 2.34 -4.49
C THR A 273 -10.64 2.16 -5.55
N ASP A 274 -10.57 0.99 -6.16
CA ASP A 274 -9.68 0.79 -7.31
C ASP A 274 -9.96 1.95 -8.25
N GLY A 275 -9.01 2.86 -8.32
CA GLY A 275 -9.05 3.96 -9.28
C GLY A 275 -8.86 3.39 -10.68
N ARG A 276 -9.71 2.49 -11.09
CA ARG A 276 -9.99 2.30 -12.50
C ARG A 276 -10.40 3.68 -12.95
N LYS A 277 -9.40 4.44 -13.46
CA LYS A 277 -9.72 5.57 -14.32
C LYS A 277 -10.72 5.00 -15.31
N ASN A 278 -11.98 5.31 -15.06
CA ASN A 278 -13.04 4.87 -15.94
C ASN A 278 -12.77 5.62 -17.23
N ASN A 279 -11.99 5.00 -18.11
CA ASN A 279 -11.54 5.58 -19.38
C ASN A 279 -12.72 5.68 -20.36
N TRP A 280 -13.94 5.79 -19.84
CA TRP A 280 -15.14 6.00 -20.64
C TRP A 280 -15.00 7.20 -21.60
N TRP A 281 -14.18 8.19 -21.23
CA TRP A 281 -13.89 9.31 -22.11
C TRP A 281 -13.10 8.89 -23.36
N ILE A 282 -12.26 7.83 -23.29
CA ILE A 282 -11.57 7.25 -24.47
C ILE A 282 -12.61 6.57 -25.37
N ILE A 283 -13.56 5.85 -24.79
CA ILE A 283 -14.65 5.23 -25.53
C ILE A 283 -15.54 6.32 -26.16
N ALA A 284 -15.86 7.37 -25.39
CA ALA A 284 -16.63 8.52 -25.91
C ALA A 284 -15.87 9.22 -27.03
N LEU A 285 -14.56 9.43 -26.90
CA LEU A 285 -13.73 10.04 -27.95
C LEU A 285 -13.68 9.15 -29.19
N ALA A 286 -13.54 7.84 -29.05
CA ALA A 286 -13.57 6.90 -30.17
C ALA A 286 -14.93 6.91 -30.91
N ILE A 287 -16.04 7.00 -30.17
CA ILE A 287 -17.39 7.13 -30.77
C ILE A 287 -17.53 8.47 -31.52
N ILE A 288 -17.03 9.58 -30.98
CA ILE A 288 -17.07 10.90 -31.64
C ILE A 288 -16.24 10.87 -32.92
N ILE A 289 -15.01 10.34 -32.89
CA ILE A 289 -14.14 10.21 -34.06
C ILE A 289 -14.81 9.32 -35.13
N GLY A 290 -15.37 8.18 -34.72
CA GLY A 290 -16.10 7.28 -35.61
C GLY A 290 -17.33 7.93 -36.25
N SER A 291 -18.06 8.72 -35.50
CA SER A 291 -19.22 9.47 -36.00
C SER A 291 -18.82 10.56 -37.01
N ILE A 292 -17.74 11.27 -36.74
CA ILE A 292 -17.19 12.29 -37.67
C ILE A 292 -16.73 11.61 -38.97
N ALA A 293 -15.98 10.52 -38.88
CA ALA A 293 -15.53 9.74 -40.02
C ALA A 293 -16.70 9.21 -40.85
N TYR A 294 -17.74 8.71 -40.20
CA TYR A 294 -18.96 8.24 -40.87
C TYR A 294 -19.68 9.37 -41.64
N LEU A 295 -19.80 10.57 -41.04
CA LEU A 295 -20.40 11.73 -41.68
C LEU A 295 -19.56 12.20 -42.88
N PHE A 296 -18.24 12.17 -42.81
CA PHE A 296 -17.34 12.47 -43.94
C PHE A 296 -17.51 11.47 -45.09
N ILE A 297 -17.54 10.16 -44.80
CA ILE A 297 -17.73 9.11 -45.80
C ILE A 297 -19.10 9.23 -46.48
N LYS A 298 -20.16 9.58 -45.71
CA LYS A 298 -21.50 9.79 -46.26
C LYS A 298 -21.57 10.99 -47.19
N LYS A 299 -20.77 12.04 -46.95
CA LYS A 299 -20.72 13.26 -47.77
C LYS A 299 -19.94 13.05 -49.08
N ILE A 300 -19.05 12.04 -49.14
CA ILE A 300 -18.22 11.73 -50.32
C ILE A 300 -18.90 10.70 -51.25
N LYS A 301 -20.01 10.04 -50.85
CA LYS A 301 -20.74 9.15 -51.78
C LYS A 301 -21.28 9.96 -52.92
N PRO A 302 -20.85 9.71 -54.18
CA PRO A 302 -21.39 10.39 -55.34
C PRO A 302 -22.88 10.10 -55.46
N GLY A 303 -23.66 11.16 -55.77
CA GLY A 303 -25.08 11.04 -56.03
C GLY A 303 -25.39 10.06 -57.17
N PRO A 304 -26.64 9.59 -57.30
CA PRO A 304 -27.03 8.64 -58.32
C PRO A 304 -26.73 9.23 -59.70
N LYS A 305 -26.01 8.46 -60.52
CA LYS A 305 -25.79 8.83 -61.94
C LYS A 305 -27.16 8.92 -62.63
N GLU A 306 -27.48 10.07 -63.20
CA GLU A 306 -28.65 10.20 -64.07
C GLU A 306 -28.57 9.23 -65.25
N PRO A 307 -29.69 8.60 -65.63
CA PRO A 307 -29.73 7.70 -66.77
C PRO A 307 -29.55 8.52 -68.09
N GLY A 308 -28.50 8.14 -68.83
CA GLY A 308 -28.12 8.76 -70.07
C GLY A 308 -29.26 8.81 -71.06
N GLY A 309 -29.61 10.04 -71.52
CA GLY A 309 -30.58 10.29 -72.55
C GLY A 309 -30.15 9.73 -73.90
N SER A 310 -31.01 8.92 -74.48
CA SER A 310 -30.87 8.36 -75.83
C SER A 310 -31.11 9.45 -76.88
N PHE A 311 -30.10 9.86 -77.62
CA PHE A 311 -30.25 10.70 -78.81
C PHE A 311 -30.71 9.83 -79.94
N LYS A 312 -32.00 10.02 -80.40
CA LYS A 312 -32.50 9.55 -81.73
C LYS A 312 -32.10 10.56 -82.78
N GLY A 313 -31.18 10.15 -83.63
CA GLY A 313 -30.89 10.91 -84.89
C GLY A 313 -31.99 10.78 -85.86
N LYS A 314 -32.52 11.94 -86.34
CA LYS A 314 -33.39 12.05 -87.53
C LYS A 314 -32.51 12.02 -88.78
N HIS A 315 -32.77 11.06 -89.66
CA HIS A 315 -32.31 11.08 -91.04
C HIS A 315 -33.19 12.07 -91.86
N GLU A 316 -32.60 13.09 -92.33
CA GLU A 316 -33.18 13.90 -93.45
C GLU A 316 -32.49 13.52 -94.75
N THR A 317 -33.33 13.02 -95.63
CA THR A 317 -33.00 12.70 -97.02
C THR A 317 -33.04 14.00 -97.85
N PHE A 318 -31.92 14.41 -98.40
CA PHE A 318 -31.95 15.51 -99.48
C PHE A 318 -31.84 14.82 -100.81
N ILE A 319 -32.89 15.06 -101.64
CA ILE A 319 -32.87 14.79 -103.05
C ILE A 319 -32.55 16.16 -103.72
N GLY A 320 -31.52 16.20 -104.48
CA GLY A 320 -31.16 17.35 -105.32
C GLY A 320 -31.09 16.95 -106.77
N GLU A 321 -31.91 17.58 -107.53
CA GLU A 321 -31.85 17.56 -108.95
C GLU A 321 -30.91 18.68 -109.49
N GLY A 322 -30.25 18.40 -110.60
CA GLY A 322 -29.61 19.41 -111.39
C GLY A 322 -28.30 18.93 -112.00
#